data_2d4230fc15798559aa416aa527331b6a
#
_entry.id   2d4230fc15798559aa416aa527331b6a
#
_cell.length_a   1.000
_cell.length_b   1.000
_cell.length_c   1.000
_cell.angle_alpha   90.00
_cell.angle_beta   90.00
_cell.angle_gamma   90.00
#
_symmetry.space_group_name_H-M   'P 1'
#
loop_
_entity.id
_entity.type
_entity.pdbx_description
1 polymer ?
#
loop_
_entity_poly.entity_id
_entity_poly.type
_entity_poly.pdbx_seq_one_letter_code
_entity_poly.pdbx_strand_id
1 'polypeptide(L)'
;MHCFPKPLHSSREEFDATVRQLGDIVIRAASGELQPGGAGETGEGAAGGYRSDGRIVALACGAAGIEAARQVLAAYDAACPPTIVLFDAESAQVENAVRAMRASLPCALGDAVDGVALEEGKVWLAHDHTRHVVIEPGTPPRLRLVERDPVNGCRPSADLLFGALARSGLPSLAGLLTGSGADGVRGIGILAEAGGKVFVQRPADYAPRDRYDGVRALGIEMSDLRQEAIPEWILEQTNAVG
;
A
#
# COMPACT_ATOMS: atom_id res chain seq x y z
N MET A 1 11.17 -2.01 14.04
CA MET A 1 12.45 -1.73 13.34
C MET A 1 12.78 -0.27 13.60
N HIS A 2 13.86 0.02 14.32
CA HIS A 2 14.22 1.40 14.61
C HIS A 2 14.96 1.99 13.41
N CYS A 3 14.33 2.93 12.70
CA CYS A 3 15.02 3.75 11.71
C CYS A 3 15.74 4.89 12.43
N PHE A 4 17.06 4.97 12.30
CA PHE A 4 17.84 6.12 12.77
C PHE A 4 17.96 7.12 11.63
N PRO A 5 17.67 8.41 11.85
CA PRO A 5 17.92 9.43 10.85
C PRO A 5 19.44 9.53 10.59
N LYS A 6 19.81 9.63 9.31
CA LYS A 6 21.20 9.86 8.94
C LYS A 6 21.57 11.29 9.33
N PRO A 7 22.49 11.52 10.28
CA PRO A 7 22.83 12.87 10.70
C PRO A 7 23.61 13.56 9.59
N LEU A 8 23.08 14.68 9.10
CA LEU A 8 23.73 15.51 8.09
C LEU A 8 24.85 16.39 8.69
N HIS A 9 24.85 16.62 10.00
CA HIS A 9 25.88 17.32 10.76
C HIS A 9 25.87 16.84 12.22
N SER A 10 26.52 15.72 12.51
CA SER A 10 26.73 15.28 13.90
C SER A 10 28.19 15.55 14.32
N SER A 11 28.37 15.92 15.57
CA SER A 11 29.71 15.93 16.17
C SER A 11 30.26 14.50 16.18
N ARG A 12 31.58 14.36 16.22
CA ARG A 12 32.25 13.05 16.27
C ARG A 12 31.75 12.20 17.45
N GLU A 13 31.39 12.85 18.56
CA GLU A 13 30.89 12.20 19.76
C GLU A 13 29.45 11.63 19.55
N GLU A 14 28.58 12.36 18.85
CA GLU A 14 27.22 11.89 18.50
C GLU A 14 27.29 10.74 17.50
N PHE A 15 28.22 10.79 16.55
CA PHE A 15 28.45 9.70 15.61
C PHE A 15 28.91 8.42 16.32
N ASP A 16 29.91 8.55 17.23
CA ASP A 16 30.44 7.42 18.00
C ASP A 16 29.41 6.85 18.99
N ALA A 17 28.49 7.68 19.51
CA ALA A 17 27.39 7.23 20.34
C ALA A 17 26.36 6.43 19.51
N THR A 18 26.02 6.91 18.31
CA THR A 18 25.09 6.23 17.39
C THR A 18 25.64 4.88 16.92
N VAL A 19 26.95 4.82 16.60
CA VAL A 19 27.62 3.56 16.19
C VAL A 19 27.63 2.55 17.33
N ARG A 20 27.90 2.97 18.57
CA ARG A 20 27.82 2.08 19.75
C ARG A 20 26.40 1.55 19.96
N GLN A 21 25.39 2.41 19.89
CA GLN A 21 23.99 2.01 20.06
C GLN A 21 23.55 1.03 18.97
N LEU A 22 23.97 1.22 17.72
CA LEU A 22 23.74 0.27 16.62
C LEU A 22 24.46 -1.06 16.87
N GLY A 23 25.71 -1.02 17.36
CA GLY A 23 26.48 -2.20 17.72
C GLY A 23 25.78 -3.05 18.79
N ASP A 24 25.28 -2.40 19.84
CA ASP A 24 24.54 -3.07 20.92
C ASP A 24 23.23 -3.72 20.43
N ILE A 25 22.51 -3.05 19.53
CA ILE A 25 21.30 -3.59 18.92
C ILE A 25 21.61 -4.83 18.06
N VAL A 26 22.67 -4.77 17.26
CA VAL A 26 23.10 -5.91 16.42
C VAL A 26 23.55 -7.09 17.28
N ILE A 27 24.31 -6.86 18.35
CA ILE A 27 24.77 -7.90 19.26
C ILE A 27 23.57 -8.55 19.98
N ARG A 28 22.62 -7.76 20.49
CA ARG A 28 21.40 -8.27 21.14
C ARG A 28 20.48 -9.02 20.18
N ALA A 29 20.43 -8.60 18.91
CA ALA A 29 19.71 -9.35 17.87
C ALA A 29 20.38 -10.69 17.56
N ALA A 30 21.70 -10.71 17.50
CA ALA A 30 22.50 -11.92 17.24
C ALA A 30 22.50 -12.91 18.42
N SER A 31 22.40 -12.42 19.67
CA SER A 31 22.30 -13.25 20.87
C SER A 31 20.89 -13.76 21.17
N GLY A 32 19.89 -13.40 20.35
CA GLY A 32 18.48 -13.79 20.58
C GLY A 32 17.81 -13.04 21.73
N GLU A 33 18.44 -12.04 22.33
CA GLU A 33 17.90 -11.22 23.40
C GLU A 33 16.90 -10.15 22.92
N LEU A 34 16.96 -9.80 21.64
CA LEU A 34 15.88 -9.07 20.97
C LEU A 34 14.85 -10.08 20.49
N GLN A 35 13.83 -10.31 21.27
CA GLN A 35 12.61 -10.89 20.71
C GLN A 35 12.17 -9.99 19.56
N PRO A 36 11.78 -10.54 18.39
CA PRO A 36 11.10 -9.76 17.35
C PRO A 36 9.95 -9.05 18.05
N GLY A 37 9.92 -7.72 17.97
CA GLY A 37 9.13 -6.83 18.81
C GLY A 37 7.79 -7.44 19.12
N GLY A 38 7.44 -7.50 20.39
CA GLY A 38 6.35 -8.28 20.91
C GLY A 38 5.15 -8.14 19.98
N ALA A 39 4.54 -9.28 19.64
CA ALA A 39 3.19 -9.27 19.14
C ALA A 39 2.46 -8.32 20.09
N GLY A 40 2.14 -7.11 19.60
CA GLY A 40 1.26 -6.23 20.31
C GLY A 40 0.12 -7.12 20.73
N GLU A 41 -0.23 -7.08 21.99
CA GLU A 41 -1.38 -7.81 22.52
C GLU A 41 -2.42 -7.72 21.43
N THR A 42 -2.83 -8.87 20.92
CA THR A 42 -3.98 -8.97 20.04
C THR A 42 -5.07 -8.32 20.86
N GLY A 43 -5.32 -7.03 20.61
CA GLY A 43 -6.48 -6.38 21.15
C GLY A 43 -7.61 -7.33 20.80
N GLU A 44 -8.32 -7.82 21.77
CA GLU A 44 -9.54 -8.59 21.58
C GLU A 44 -10.38 -7.77 20.62
N GLY A 45 -10.34 -8.17 19.33
CA GLY A 45 -11.08 -7.54 18.27
C GLY A 45 -12.51 -7.47 18.74
N ALA A 46 -13.10 -6.28 18.67
CA ALA A 46 -14.50 -6.05 18.93
C ALA A 46 -15.32 -7.25 18.39
N ALA A 47 -16.26 -7.76 19.15
CA ALA A 47 -17.04 -8.96 18.92
C ALA A 47 -18.01 -8.88 17.70
N GLY A 48 -17.50 -8.50 16.56
CA GLY A 48 -18.11 -8.51 15.24
C GLY A 48 -16.97 -8.68 14.24
N GLY A 49 -16.72 -9.94 13.83
CA GLY A 49 -15.64 -10.25 12.89
C GLY A 49 -15.78 -9.41 11.62
N TYR A 50 -14.65 -8.95 11.05
CA TYR A 50 -14.62 -8.26 9.77
C TYR A 50 -15.33 -9.09 8.70
N ARG A 51 -16.16 -8.45 7.91
CA ARG A 51 -16.86 -9.03 6.77
C ARG A 51 -16.79 -8.05 5.61
N SER A 52 -16.13 -8.42 4.54
CA SER A 52 -16.02 -7.57 3.36
C SER A 52 -17.40 -7.20 2.80
N ASP A 53 -17.57 -5.94 2.40
CA ASP A 53 -18.75 -5.46 1.65
C ASP A 53 -18.63 -5.73 0.14
N GLY A 54 -17.58 -6.45 -0.29
CA GLY A 54 -17.30 -6.73 -1.69
C GLY A 54 -16.60 -5.60 -2.44
N ARG A 55 -16.24 -4.50 -1.76
CA ARG A 55 -15.54 -3.37 -2.32
C ARG A 55 -14.11 -3.74 -2.70
N ILE A 56 -13.70 -3.41 -3.92
CA ILE A 56 -12.33 -3.62 -4.38
C ILE A 56 -11.43 -2.52 -3.83
N VAL A 57 -10.35 -2.90 -3.17
CA VAL A 57 -9.30 -1.98 -2.70
C VAL A 57 -8.16 -1.94 -3.71
N ALA A 58 -7.75 -0.75 -4.13
CA ALA A 58 -6.59 -0.54 -4.98
C ALA A 58 -5.62 0.43 -4.32
N LEU A 59 -4.41 -0.01 -4.04
CA LEU A 59 -3.35 0.79 -3.45
C LEU A 59 -2.24 0.97 -4.47
N ALA A 60 -1.76 2.20 -4.64
CA ALA A 60 -0.58 2.47 -5.44
C ALA A 60 0.51 3.09 -4.58
N CYS A 61 1.71 2.54 -4.62
CA CYS A 61 2.83 3.02 -3.82
C CYS A 61 4.12 3.13 -4.62
N GLY A 62 4.86 4.21 -4.37
CA GLY A 62 6.27 4.30 -4.73
C GLY A 62 7.16 3.65 -3.65
N ALA A 63 8.46 3.77 -3.80
CA ALA A 63 9.44 3.21 -2.87
C ALA A 63 9.19 3.61 -1.40
N ALA A 64 8.87 4.88 -1.14
CA ALA A 64 8.59 5.38 0.20
C ALA A 64 7.25 4.89 0.79
N GLY A 65 6.34 4.37 -0.04
CA GLY A 65 5.03 3.86 0.37
C GLY A 65 5.01 2.36 0.67
N ILE A 66 6.09 1.62 0.39
CA ILE A 66 6.14 0.16 0.55
C ILE A 66 5.85 -0.26 1.99
N GLU A 67 6.39 0.45 2.97
CA GLU A 67 6.13 0.14 4.38
C GLU A 67 4.67 0.39 4.78
N ALA A 68 4.04 1.45 4.25
CA ALA A 68 2.62 1.68 4.48
C ALA A 68 1.76 0.55 3.87
N ALA A 69 2.07 0.11 2.65
CA ALA A 69 1.41 -1.04 2.03
C ALA A 69 1.57 -2.31 2.89
N ARG A 70 2.77 -2.59 3.39
CA ARG A 70 3.02 -3.72 4.29
C ARG A 70 2.19 -3.65 5.58
N GLN A 71 2.05 -2.47 6.18
CA GLN A 71 1.23 -2.29 7.40
C GLN A 71 -0.26 -2.54 7.12
N VAL A 72 -0.78 -2.07 5.99
CA VAL A 72 -2.15 -2.38 5.56
C VAL A 72 -2.35 -3.90 5.47
N LEU A 73 -1.46 -4.59 4.75
CA LEU A 73 -1.58 -6.02 4.55
C LEU A 73 -1.34 -6.84 5.83
N ALA A 74 -0.57 -6.30 6.79
CA ALA A 74 -0.37 -6.93 8.10
C ALA A 74 -1.62 -6.87 9.00
N ALA A 75 -2.51 -5.92 8.75
CA ALA A 75 -3.79 -5.81 9.46
C ALA A 75 -4.90 -6.68 8.83
N TYR A 76 -4.65 -7.27 7.67
CA TYR A 76 -5.58 -8.14 6.99
C TYR A 76 -5.54 -9.55 7.59
N ASP A 77 -6.70 -10.17 7.68
CA ASP A 77 -6.87 -11.59 7.97
C ASP A 77 -7.33 -12.37 6.72
N ALA A 78 -7.80 -13.59 6.91
CA ALA A 78 -8.29 -14.44 5.83
C ALA A 78 -9.58 -13.91 5.15
N ALA A 79 -10.27 -12.95 5.76
CA ALA A 79 -11.51 -12.36 5.26
C ALA A 79 -11.32 -10.95 4.66
N CYS A 80 -10.09 -10.54 4.37
CA CYS A 80 -9.78 -9.21 3.86
C CYS A 80 -10.51 -8.86 2.55
N PRO A 81 -10.71 -7.56 2.24
CA PRO A 81 -11.30 -7.14 0.97
C PRO A 81 -10.41 -7.56 -0.21
N PRO A 82 -10.99 -7.83 -1.40
CA PRO A 82 -10.20 -8.07 -2.61
C PRO A 82 -9.31 -6.85 -2.87
N THR A 83 -7.99 -7.03 -2.78
CA THR A 83 -7.04 -5.93 -2.78
C THR A 83 -6.00 -6.07 -3.89
N ILE A 84 -5.71 -4.96 -4.57
CA ILE A 84 -4.64 -4.84 -5.55
C ILE A 84 -3.61 -3.85 -4.99
N VAL A 85 -2.34 -4.24 -4.94
CA VAL A 85 -1.24 -3.34 -4.59
C VAL A 85 -0.35 -3.16 -5.81
N LEU A 86 -0.33 -1.94 -6.34
CA LEU A 86 0.49 -1.56 -7.48
C LEU A 86 1.77 -0.89 -6.98
N PHE A 87 2.92 -1.39 -7.42
CA PHE A 87 4.23 -0.87 -7.08
C PHE A 87 4.83 -0.09 -8.25
N ASP A 88 5.10 1.19 -7.99
CA ASP A 88 5.83 2.09 -8.86
C ASP A 88 7.17 2.44 -8.18
N ALA A 89 8.08 1.47 -8.20
CA ALA A 89 9.40 1.58 -7.61
C ALA A 89 10.39 0.68 -8.36
N GLU A 90 11.68 0.84 -8.11
CA GLU A 90 12.71 0.03 -8.72
C GLU A 90 12.50 -1.46 -8.46
N SER A 91 12.62 -2.29 -9.52
CA SER A 91 12.29 -3.72 -9.49
C SER A 91 12.97 -4.49 -8.35
N ALA A 92 14.26 -4.28 -8.13
CA ALA A 92 14.99 -4.99 -7.08
C ALA A 92 14.47 -4.67 -5.67
N GLN A 93 14.05 -3.42 -5.43
CA GLN A 93 13.47 -3.01 -4.16
C GLN A 93 12.10 -3.65 -3.96
N VAL A 94 11.27 -3.65 -5.00
CA VAL A 94 9.93 -4.26 -4.95
C VAL A 94 10.01 -5.77 -4.77
N GLU A 95 10.88 -6.46 -5.49
CA GLU A 95 11.08 -7.92 -5.35
C GLU A 95 11.47 -8.32 -3.92
N ASN A 96 12.39 -7.57 -3.30
CA ASN A 96 12.78 -7.81 -1.91
C ASN A 96 11.61 -7.59 -0.95
N ALA A 97 10.83 -6.52 -1.14
CA ALA A 97 9.66 -6.22 -0.33
C ALA A 97 8.57 -7.28 -0.49
N VAL A 98 8.25 -7.68 -1.71
CA VAL A 98 7.26 -8.74 -2.02
C VAL A 98 7.68 -10.07 -1.37
N ARG A 99 8.96 -10.45 -1.48
CA ARG A 99 9.48 -11.66 -0.82
C ARG A 99 9.31 -11.60 0.69
N ALA A 100 9.63 -10.48 1.32
CA ALA A 100 9.46 -10.29 2.76
C ALA A 100 7.98 -10.33 3.16
N MET A 101 7.09 -9.69 2.41
CA MET A 101 5.65 -9.72 2.65
C MET A 101 5.09 -11.15 2.58
N ARG A 102 5.45 -11.93 1.56
CA ARG A 102 5.01 -13.33 1.42
C ARG A 102 5.48 -14.24 2.56
N ALA A 103 6.62 -13.94 3.16
CA ALA A 103 7.16 -14.72 4.28
C ALA A 103 6.54 -14.39 5.63
N SER A 104 5.91 -13.23 5.80
CA SER A 104 5.53 -12.70 7.12
C SER A 104 4.07 -12.28 7.26
N LEU A 105 3.32 -12.11 6.16
CA LEU A 105 1.95 -11.60 6.23
C LEU A 105 0.91 -12.74 6.27
N PRO A 106 -0.19 -12.56 7.02
CA PRO A 106 -1.20 -13.61 7.20
C PRO A 106 -2.16 -13.76 6.02
N CYS A 107 -2.33 -12.71 5.20
CA CYS A 107 -3.25 -12.74 4.06
C CYS A 107 -2.68 -13.50 2.85
N ALA A 108 -3.56 -14.02 1.99
CA ALA A 108 -3.16 -14.73 0.78
C ALA A 108 -2.64 -13.74 -0.28
N LEU A 109 -1.33 -13.78 -0.54
CA LEU A 109 -0.66 -12.92 -1.52
C LEU A 109 -0.40 -13.66 -2.83
N GLY A 110 -0.90 -13.14 -3.94
CA GLY A 110 -0.62 -13.62 -5.30
C GLY A 110 -0.03 -12.54 -6.19
N ASP A 111 0.59 -12.92 -7.31
CA ASP A 111 0.95 -11.97 -8.36
C ASP A 111 -0.30 -11.56 -9.15
N ALA A 112 -0.33 -10.31 -9.62
CA ALA A 112 -1.32 -9.88 -10.58
C ALA A 112 -1.06 -10.56 -11.92
N VAL A 113 -1.91 -11.52 -12.28
CA VAL A 113 -1.85 -12.23 -13.57
C VAL A 113 -3.11 -11.99 -14.39
N ASP A 114 -2.98 -12.10 -15.72
CA ASP A 114 -4.10 -11.85 -16.62
C ASP A 114 -5.25 -12.83 -16.39
N GLY A 115 -6.47 -12.30 -16.30
CA GLY A 115 -7.69 -13.07 -16.13
C GLY A 115 -7.95 -13.58 -14.71
N VAL A 116 -7.08 -13.31 -13.72
CA VAL A 116 -7.33 -13.74 -12.34
C VAL A 116 -8.56 -13.03 -11.75
N ALA A 117 -9.40 -13.80 -11.07
CA ALA A 117 -10.58 -13.28 -10.39
C ALA A 117 -10.19 -12.48 -9.14
N LEU A 118 -10.87 -11.35 -8.93
CA LEU A 118 -10.79 -10.56 -7.70
C LEU A 118 -11.76 -11.15 -6.68
N GLU A 119 -11.23 -11.77 -5.64
CA GLU A 119 -12.00 -12.48 -4.62
C GLU A 119 -11.62 -11.98 -3.22
N GLU A 120 -12.55 -12.03 -2.31
CA GLU A 120 -12.29 -11.76 -0.89
C GLU A 120 -11.22 -12.70 -0.33
N GLY A 121 -10.49 -12.22 0.68
CA GLY A 121 -9.39 -12.96 1.30
C GLY A 121 -8.10 -13.00 0.48
N LYS A 122 -8.04 -12.29 -0.66
CA LYS A 122 -6.89 -12.31 -1.57
C LYS A 122 -6.36 -10.92 -1.88
N VAL A 123 -5.04 -10.84 -1.99
CA VAL A 123 -4.29 -9.65 -2.39
C VAL A 123 -3.45 -9.97 -3.61
N TRP A 124 -3.50 -9.12 -4.63
CA TRP A 124 -2.70 -9.23 -5.84
C TRP A 124 -1.66 -8.13 -5.90
N LEU A 125 -0.40 -8.53 -6.09
CA LEU A 125 0.75 -7.64 -6.15
C LEU A 125 1.08 -7.37 -7.62
N ALA A 126 0.94 -6.12 -8.06
CA ALA A 126 1.20 -5.67 -9.42
C ALA A 126 2.56 -4.97 -9.48
N HIS A 127 3.58 -5.68 -9.96
CA HIS A 127 4.96 -5.19 -10.05
C HIS A 127 5.65 -5.59 -11.37
N ASP A 128 4.90 -6.05 -12.36
CA ASP A 128 5.41 -6.34 -13.71
C ASP A 128 5.54 -5.04 -14.50
N HIS A 129 6.76 -4.56 -14.67
CA HIS A 129 7.06 -3.32 -15.39
C HIS A 129 6.89 -3.41 -16.91
N THR A 130 6.42 -4.54 -17.44
CA THR A 130 6.15 -4.70 -18.89
C THR A 130 4.69 -4.44 -19.25
N ARG A 131 3.77 -4.51 -18.29
CA ARG A 131 2.32 -4.40 -18.51
C ARG A 131 1.63 -3.51 -17.48
N HIS A 132 0.51 -2.94 -17.88
CA HIS A 132 -0.42 -2.26 -16.97
C HIS A 132 -1.46 -3.22 -16.45
N VAL A 133 -2.03 -2.88 -15.29
CA VAL A 133 -3.14 -3.61 -14.67
C VAL A 133 -4.41 -2.77 -14.81
N VAL A 134 -5.47 -3.38 -15.32
CA VAL A 134 -6.81 -2.80 -15.38
C VAL A 134 -7.84 -3.80 -14.87
N ILE A 135 -9.07 -3.36 -14.68
CA ILE A 135 -10.17 -4.19 -14.20
C ILE A 135 -11.13 -4.46 -15.33
N GLU A 136 -11.46 -5.74 -15.53
CA GLU A 136 -12.56 -6.19 -16.35
C GLU A 136 -13.76 -6.46 -15.43
N PRO A 137 -14.88 -5.72 -15.62
CA PRO A 137 -16.09 -5.96 -14.83
C PRO A 137 -16.67 -7.34 -15.16
N GLY A 138 -17.26 -7.98 -14.14
CA GLY A 138 -17.86 -9.31 -14.27
C GLY A 138 -18.26 -9.85 -12.90
N THR A 139 -18.71 -11.10 -12.86
CA THR A 139 -19.06 -11.80 -11.63
C THR A 139 -18.34 -13.15 -11.58
N PRO A 140 -17.20 -13.24 -10.90
CA PRO A 140 -16.44 -12.16 -10.24
C PRO A 140 -15.70 -11.24 -11.24
N PRO A 141 -15.36 -9.99 -10.85
CA PRO A 141 -14.51 -9.12 -11.66
C PRO A 141 -13.09 -9.71 -11.77
N ARG A 142 -12.36 -9.32 -12.82
CA ARG A 142 -11.04 -9.90 -13.11
C ARG A 142 -9.99 -8.84 -13.34
N LEU A 143 -8.74 -9.16 -13.00
CA LEU A 143 -7.58 -8.39 -13.46
C LEU A 143 -7.32 -8.69 -14.94
N ARG A 144 -6.93 -7.63 -15.67
CA ARG A 144 -6.40 -7.77 -17.04
C ARG A 144 -5.06 -7.07 -17.12
N LEU A 145 -4.12 -7.75 -17.73
CA LEU A 145 -2.80 -7.19 -18.01
C LEU A 145 -2.77 -6.69 -19.46
N VAL A 146 -2.42 -5.43 -19.65
CA VAL A 146 -2.41 -4.81 -20.97
C VAL A 146 -1.05 -4.22 -21.32
N GLU A 147 -0.57 -4.53 -22.50
CA GLU A 147 0.65 -3.97 -23.07
C GLU A 147 0.33 -2.61 -23.70
N ARG A 148 0.87 -1.55 -23.11
CA ARG A 148 0.76 -0.17 -23.59
C ARG A 148 2.00 0.59 -23.18
N ASP A 149 2.20 1.74 -23.83
CA ASP A 149 3.25 2.68 -23.46
C ASP A 149 3.09 3.15 -22.00
N PRO A 150 4.18 3.45 -21.29
CA PRO A 150 4.12 4.02 -19.96
C PRO A 150 3.24 5.26 -19.89
N VAL A 151 2.45 5.39 -18.83
CA VAL A 151 1.63 6.57 -18.54
C VAL A 151 2.33 7.37 -17.45
N ASN A 152 2.58 8.64 -17.69
CA ASN A 152 3.38 9.51 -16.81
C ASN A 152 4.76 8.92 -16.46
N GLY A 153 5.34 8.14 -17.38
CA GLY A 153 6.60 7.44 -17.17
C GLY A 153 6.49 6.16 -16.34
N CYS A 154 5.30 5.79 -15.86
CA CYS A 154 5.07 4.64 -15.00
C CYS A 154 4.43 3.47 -15.73
N ARG A 155 4.91 2.26 -15.44
CA ARG A 155 4.31 0.99 -15.84
C ARG A 155 4.67 -0.09 -14.80
N PRO A 156 3.67 -0.66 -14.10
CA PRO A 156 2.23 -0.37 -14.21
C PRO A 156 1.89 1.04 -13.77
N SER A 157 0.78 1.62 -14.30
CA SER A 157 0.32 2.96 -13.96
C SER A 157 -0.90 2.93 -13.04
N ALA A 158 -0.84 3.68 -11.95
CA ALA A 158 -1.94 3.88 -11.02
C ALA A 158 -3.10 4.67 -11.67
N ASP A 159 -2.81 5.63 -12.54
CA ASP A 159 -3.84 6.36 -13.28
C ASP A 159 -4.72 5.43 -14.13
N LEU A 160 -4.11 4.43 -14.77
CA LEU A 160 -4.87 3.44 -15.55
C LEU A 160 -5.69 2.52 -14.66
N LEU A 161 -5.14 2.04 -13.55
CA LEU A 161 -5.84 1.16 -12.61
C LEU A 161 -7.06 1.87 -12.00
N PHE A 162 -6.87 3.05 -11.45
CA PHE A 162 -7.95 3.82 -10.82
C PHE A 162 -9.00 4.28 -11.84
N GLY A 163 -8.57 4.71 -13.03
CA GLY A 163 -9.48 5.02 -14.13
C GLY A 163 -10.26 3.79 -14.64
N ALA A 164 -9.69 2.60 -14.59
CA ALA A 164 -10.39 1.37 -14.93
C ALA A 164 -11.43 1.01 -13.86
N LEU A 165 -11.12 1.16 -12.57
CA LEU A 165 -12.07 1.00 -11.47
C LEU A 165 -13.25 1.98 -11.61
N ALA A 166 -12.98 3.24 -11.88
CA ALA A 166 -14.03 4.25 -12.10
C ALA A 166 -14.99 3.84 -13.23
N ARG A 167 -14.43 3.39 -14.36
CA ARG A 167 -15.25 2.95 -15.53
C ARG A 167 -16.01 1.64 -15.29
N SER A 168 -15.54 0.79 -14.39
CA SER A 168 -16.18 -0.49 -14.11
C SER A 168 -17.51 -0.33 -13.37
N GLY A 169 -17.73 0.80 -12.69
CA GLY A 169 -18.89 1.02 -11.82
C GLY A 169 -18.94 0.14 -10.58
N LEU A 170 -17.87 -0.62 -10.30
CA LEU A 170 -17.81 -1.51 -9.13
C LEU A 170 -17.54 -0.68 -7.86
N PRO A 171 -18.17 -1.05 -6.74
CA PRO A 171 -17.82 -0.46 -5.45
C PRO A 171 -16.32 -0.58 -5.21
N SER A 172 -15.64 0.54 -4.98
CA SER A 172 -14.18 0.55 -4.89
C SER A 172 -13.66 1.60 -3.91
N LEU A 173 -12.45 1.31 -3.42
CA LEU A 173 -11.66 2.20 -2.58
C LEU A 173 -10.26 2.28 -3.17
N ALA A 174 -9.76 3.49 -3.40
CA ALA A 174 -8.39 3.68 -3.85
C ALA A 174 -7.56 4.49 -2.85
N GLY A 175 -6.34 4.06 -2.67
CA GLY A 175 -5.34 4.74 -1.86
C GLY A 175 -4.07 5.08 -2.62
N LEU A 176 -3.66 6.34 -2.55
CA LEU A 176 -2.39 6.77 -3.09
C LEU A 176 -1.39 6.92 -1.96
N LEU A 177 -0.49 5.94 -1.84
CA LEU A 177 0.57 5.92 -0.85
C LEU A 177 1.75 6.77 -1.29
N THR A 178 2.64 7.06 -0.35
CA THR A 178 3.80 7.93 -0.61
C THR A 178 4.64 7.43 -1.80
N GLY A 179 4.97 8.36 -2.68
CA GLY A 179 5.78 8.11 -3.86
C GLY A 179 6.10 9.39 -4.61
N SER A 180 7.10 9.34 -5.48
CA SER A 180 7.49 10.46 -6.35
C SER A 180 6.63 10.48 -7.62
N GLY A 181 6.60 11.65 -8.28
CA GLY A 181 5.89 11.84 -9.54
C GLY A 181 4.39 12.05 -9.38
N ALA A 182 3.66 12.06 -10.49
CA ALA A 182 2.25 12.43 -10.55
C ALA A 182 1.32 11.25 -10.91
N ASP A 183 1.86 10.04 -11.11
CA ASP A 183 1.03 8.90 -11.47
C ASP A 183 0.07 8.52 -10.33
N GLY A 184 -1.18 8.30 -10.69
CA GLY A 184 -2.29 8.03 -9.77
C GLY A 184 -3.07 9.28 -9.35
N VAL A 185 -2.51 10.49 -9.50
CA VAL A 185 -3.19 11.74 -9.10
C VAL A 185 -4.45 11.98 -9.93
N ARG A 186 -4.37 11.83 -11.24
CA ARG A 186 -5.52 11.99 -12.13
C ARG A 186 -6.52 10.86 -11.96
N GLY A 187 -6.03 9.63 -11.86
CA GLY A 187 -6.87 8.44 -11.73
C GLY A 187 -7.69 8.43 -10.46
N ILE A 188 -7.10 8.85 -9.33
CA ILE A 188 -7.81 8.93 -8.04
C ILE A 188 -8.90 10.01 -8.08
N GLY A 189 -8.66 11.14 -8.78
CA GLY A 189 -9.66 12.17 -9.02
C GLY A 189 -10.87 11.63 -9.79
N ILE A 190 -10.62 10.95 -10.91
CA ILE A 190 -11.66 10.32 -11.74
C ILE A 190 -12.46 9.29 -10.93
N LEU A 191 -11.79 8.52 -10.07
CA LEU A 191 -12.47 7.54 -9.22
C LEU A 191 -13.35 8.19 -8.15
N ALA A 192 -12.89 9.27 -7.52
CA ALA A 192 -13.69 10.05 -6.58
C ALA A 192 -14.94 10.64 -7.23
N GLU A 193 -14.82 11.23 -8.43
CA GLU A 193 -15.94 11.75 -9.22
C GLU A 193 -16.95 10.65 -9.59
N ALA A 194 -16.47 9.41 -9.76
CA ALA A 194 -17.32 8.24 -10.01
C ALA A 194 -17.95 7.63 -8.73
N GLY A 195 -17.75 8.24 -7.56
CA GLY A 195 -18.29 7.80 -6.28
C GLY A 195 -17.45 6.72 -5.56
N GLY A 196 -16.25 6.43 -6.01
CA GLY A 196 -15.30 5.60 -5.28
C GLY A 196 -14.80 6.31 -4.02
N LYS A 197 -14.56 5.55 -2.95
CA LYS A 197 -13.90 6.08 -1.75
C LYS A 197 -12.41 6.26 -2.03
N VAL A 198 -11.85 7.39 -1.63
CA VAL A 198 -10.44 7.67 -1.92
C VAL A 198 -9.71 8.25 -0.70
N PHE A 199 -8.43 7.91 -0.59
CA PHE A 199 -7.54 8.53 0.38
C PHE A 199 -6.15 8.79 -0.19
N VAL A 200 -5.45 9.71 0.43
CA VAL A 200 -4.02 9.95 0.20
C VAL A 200 -3.26 9.82 1.51
N GLN A 201 -2.12 9.15 1.47
CA GLN A 201 -1.22 9.07 2.62
C GLN A 201 -0.53 10.41 2.83
N ARG A 202 -0.65 10.98 4.03
CA ARG A 202 0.15 12.13 4.45
C ARG A 202 1.62 11.72 4.54
N PRO A 203 2.50 12.34 3.75
CA PRO A 203 3.92 11.98 3.76
C PRO A 203 4.59 12.44 5.07
N ALA A 204 5.63 11.74 5.49
CA ALA A 204 6.55 12.21 6.51
C ALA A 204 7.36 13.42 5.98
N ASP A 205 7.94 14.23 6.87
CA ASP A 205 8.60 15.49 6.50
C ASP A 205 9.73 15.34 5.46
N TYR A 206 10.39 14.18 5.44
CA TYR A 206 11.50 13.86 4.52
C TYR A 206 11.07 13.04 3.29
N ALA A 207 9.79 12.73 3.17
CA ALA A 207 9.27 11.90 2.07
C ALA A 207 8.82 12.74 0.87
N PRO A 208 8.78 12.17 -0.35
CA PRO A 208 8.24 12.85 -1.53
C PRO A 208 6.79 13.30 -1.30
N ARG A 209 6.47 14.49 -1.78
CA ARG A 209 5.15 15.11 -1.60
C ARG A 209 4.35 15.24 -2.90
N ASP A 210 4.95 14.91 -4.04
CA ASP A 210 4.36 15.17 -5.37
C ASP A 210 2.92 14.64 -5.49
N ARG A 211 2.70 13.38 -5.12
CA ARG A 211 1.37 12.74 -5.16
C ARG A 211 0.41 13.39 -4.16
N TYR A 212 0.86 13.61 -2.95
CA TYR A 212 0.06 14.22 -1.89
C TYR A 212 -0.41 15.62 -2.28
N ASP A 213 0.52 16.48 -2.68
CA ASP A 213 0.23 17.85 -3.08
C ASP A 213 -0.64 17.88 -4.34
N GLY A 214 -0.38 16.97 -5.30
CA GLY A 214 -1.18 16.80 -6.50
C GLY A 214 -2.64 16.45 -6.21
N VAL A 215 -2.88 15.46 -5.35
CA VAL A 215 -4.27 15.07 -4.96
C VAL A 215 -4.96 16.19 -4.18
N ARG A 216 -4.23 16.86 -3.28
CA ARG A 216 -4.76 18.02 -2.53
C ARG A 216 -5.20 19.15 -3.46
N ALA A 217 -4.47 19.39 -4.54
CA ALA A 217 -4.78 20.42 -5.52
C ALA A 217 -6.03 20.12 -6.35
N LEU A 218 -6.51 18.88 -6.41
CA LEU A 218 -7.74 18.53 -7.12
C LEU A 218 -9.00 19.07 -6.44
N GLY A 219 -8.96 19.34 -5.12
CA GLY A 219 -10.14 19.82 -4.38
C GLY A 219 -11.28 18.80 -4.28
N ILE A 220 -11.00 17.52 -4.46
CA ILE A 220 -11.97 16.44 -4.34
C ILE A 220 -12.24 16.06 -2.88
N GLU A 221 -13.37 15.44 -2.62
CA GLU A 221 -13.63 14.80 -1.32
C GLU A 221 -12.73 13.57 -1.18
N MET A 222 -11.92 13.55 -0.15
CA MET A 222 -10.98 12.46 0.13
C MET A 222 -10.58 12.43 1.60
N SER A 223 -10.08 11.29 2.05
CA SER A 223 -9.45 11.18 3.37
C SER A 223 -7.94 11.44 3.28
N ASP A 224 -7.44 12.30 4.18
CA ASP A 224 -6.02 12.64 4.32
C ASP A 224 -5.48 11.90 5.56
N LEU A 225 -4.78 10.79 5.36
CA LEU A 225 -4.47 9.83 6.41
C LEU A 225 -2.98 9.78 6.75
N ARG A 226 -2.66 9.74 8.04
CA ARG A 226 -1.34 9.32 8.51
C ARG A 226 -1.18 7.82 8.28
N GLN A 227 0.05 7.36 8.09
CA GLN A 227 0.37 5.97 7.79
C GLN A 227 -0.28 4.98 8.76
N GLU A 228 -0.24 5.29 10.05
CA GLU A 228 -0.74 4.43 11.12
C GLU A 228 -2.27 4.24 11.10
N ALA A 229 -2.99 5.23 10.56
CA ALA A 229 -4.46 5.21 10.49
C ALA A 229 -5.00 4.49 9.24
N ILE A 230 -4.15 4.23 8.24
CA ILE A 230 -4.60 3.67 6.96
C ILE A 230 -5.21 2.26 7.11
N PRO A 231 -4.58 1.31 7.84
CA PRO A 231 -5.13 -0.04 7.95
C PRO A 231 -6.53 -0.09 8.54
N GLU A 232 -6.73 0.56 9.67
CA GLU A 232 -8.02 0.63 10.35
C GLU A 232 -9.08 1.31 9.48
N TRP A 233 -8.73 2.45 8.89
CA TRP A 233 -9.64 3.18 8.00
C TRP A 233 -10.09 2.33 6.80
N ILE A 234 -9.19 1.58 6.15
CA ILE A 234 -9.57 0.70 5.03
C ILE A 234 -10.55 -0.37 5.50
N LEU A 235 -10.27 -1.04 6.62
CA LEU A 235 -11.13 -2.08 7.15
C LEU A 235 -12.50 -1.53 7.54
N GLU A 236 -12.59 -0.36 8.14
CA GLU A 236 -13.86 0.31 8.43
C GLU A 236 -14.65 0.64 7.16
N GLN A 237 -13.96 1.18 6.13
CA GLN A 237 -14.60 1.59 4.88
C GLN A 237 -15.05 0.42 4.00
N THR A 238 -14.58 -0.78 4.26
CA THR A 238 -14.87 -2.01 3.49
C THR A 238 -15.61 -3.07 4.30
N ASN A 239 -15.98 -2.77 5.55
CA ASN A 239 -16.75 -3.68 6.40
C ASN A 239 -18.25 -3.57 6.09
N ALA A 240 -18.90 -4.73 5.87
CA ALA A 240 -20.35 -4.83 5.64
C ALA A 240 -21.17 -4.65 6.92
N VAL A 241 -20.52 -4.73 8.10
CA VAL A 241 -21.16 -4.59 9.41
C VAL A 241 -20.83 -3.17 9.93
N GLY A 242 -21.49 -2.19 9.37
CA GLY A 242 -21.41 -0.79 9.76
C GLY A 242 -22.78 -0.28 10.13
#